data_b0775bcda85c8fdb8c5b6e5531368487
#
_entry.id   b0775bcda85c8fdb8c5b6e5531368487
#
_cell.length_a   1.000
_cell.length_b   1.000
_cell.length_c   1.000
_cell.angle_alpha   90.00
_cell.angle_beta   90.00
_cell.angle_gamma   90.00
#
_symmetry.space_group_name_H-M   'P 1'
#
loop_
_entity.id
_entity.type
_entity.pdbx_description
1 polymer ?
#
loop_
_entity_poly.entity_id
_entity_poly.type
_entity_poly.pdbx_seq_one_letter_code
_entity_poly.pdbx_strand_id
1 'polypeptide(L)'
;VGKELEGYAPDGTIFGSVSGVLVRDVPKIIKKHYTAPACVMSIDDYAARNYTLMRLAMQYRDVTLWATANPSTILELLRTLNENVEEMIDDIEKGTLSWNFDISDYIREELHAYMSPQPKRAEELRQLLNEHGKLEPKHFWPWLQLLSTWKCGNTKIYMEKYLDQFDWSKTFYQELGYIATECRFGFSLDDTNESVLFPHFHYYEFVEESELDKPHKHFLQIYELERGKRYCAYVTTYSGLFRYNMNDLVEVGGKFYDTPTVHMVSKVNGIVSMTGEKLYEPQFIDAVHKAEELMEIKTKFFVGFADIRESKYHFYYEFVDENIDQETADEFTKVVDRKLQEINNEYESKRASFRLKEPQAHILLSNAYARFKAACLRDGFRDGQFKFNLLMQDDMRRRKFDQIERQDRFSDMIMEWADTIDTRIKGRQKARAERRTERQNRRKK
;
A
#
# COMPACT_ATOMS: atom_id res chain seq x y z
N VAL A 1 0.94 -8.76 10.29
CA VAL A 1 0.24 -10.02 10.63
C VAL A 1 -1.25 -9.76 10.57
N GLY A 2 -2.05 -10.68 10.04
CA GLY A 2 -3.51 -10.58 10.03
C GLY A 2 -4.14 -11.34 11.22
N LYS A 3 -5.48 -11.35 11.27
CA LYS A 3 -6.22 -12.10 12.30
C LYS A 3 -6.00 -13.62 12.15
N GLU A 4 -5.78 -14.29 13.26
CA GLU A 4 -5.69 -15.75 13.33
C GLU A 4 -7.06 -16.39 13.05
N LEU A 5 -8.12 -15.83 13.62
CA LEU A 5 -9.49 -16.28 13.50
C LEU A 5 -10.34 -15.22 12.81
N GLU A 6 -10.81 -15.52 11.61
CA GLU A 6 -11.79 -14.70 10.89
C GLU A 6 -13.16 -15.38 10.83
N GLY A 7 -13.23 -16.68 11.04
CA GLY A 7 -14.48 -17.45 11.08
C GLY A 7 -14.27 -18.97 11.13
N TYR A 8 -15.37 -19.67 10.97
CA TYR A 8 -15.41 -21.14 10.93
C TYR A 8 -16.05 -21.62 9.63
N ALA A 9 -15.46 -22.61 9.01
CA ALA A 9 -16.07 -23.34 7.91
C ALA A 9 -17.26 -24.17 8.43
N PRO A 10 -18.16 -24.67 7.54
CA PRO A 10 -19.33 -25.45 7.96
C PRO A 10 -19.00 -26.72 8.77
N ASP A 11 -17.80 -27.27 8.60
CA ASP A 11 -17.29 -28.44 9.34
C ASP A 11 -16.63 -28.07 10.68
N GLY A 12 -16.63 -26.79 11.05
CA GLY A 12 -15.99 -26.27 12.27
C GLY A 12 -14.51 -25.95 12.13
N THR A 13 -13.91 -26.11 10.95
CA THR A 13 -12.51 -25.73 10.71
C THR A 13 -12.34 -24.23 10.80
N ILE A 14 -11.37 -23.78 11.58
CA ILE A 14 -11.01 -22.37 11.73
C ILE A 14 -10.36 -21.86 10.44
N PHE A 15 -10.79 -20.69 9.97
CA PHE A 15 -10.07 -19.99 8.93
C PHE A 15 -9.71 -18.57 9.35
N GLY A 16 -8.58 -18.07 8.82
CA GLY A 16 -8.06 -16.75 9.10
C GLY A 16 -6.93 -16.40 8.14
N SER A 17 -6.26 -15.27 8.38
CA SER A 17 -5.12 -14.89 7.56
C SER A 17 -3.97 -15.88 7.73
N VAL A 18 -3.27 -16.20 6.63
CA VAL A 18 -2.09 -17.09 6.65
C VAL A 18 -1.04 -16.61 7.66
N SER A 19 -0.78 -15.30 7.71
CA SER A 19 0.18 -14.72 8.66
C SER A 19 -0.27 -14.85 10.12
N GLY A 20 -1.56 -14.77 10.42
CA GLY A 20 -2.13 -15.02 11.75
C GLY A 20 -1.97 -16.48 12.17
N VAL A 21 -2.34 -17.40 11.29
CA VAL A 21 -2.19 -18.84 11.51
C VAL A 21 -0.71 -19.21 11.73
N LEU A 22 0.21 -18.66 10.95
CA LEU A 22 1.64 -18.91 11.12
C LEU A 22 2.16 -18.43 12.48
N VAL A 23 1.73 -17.26 12.95
CA VAL A 23 2.11 -16.74 14.28
C VAL A 23 1.54 -17.61 15.40
N ARG A 24 0.34 -18.19 15.23
CA ARG A 24 -0.23 -19.15 16.18
C ARG A 24 0.70 -20.34 16.39
N ASP A 25 1.28 -20.87 15.31
CA ASP A 25 2.06 -22.10 15.34
C ASP A 25 3.54 -21.88 15.70
N VAL A 26 3.97 -20.60 15.86
CA VAL A 26 5.32 -20.29 16.32
C VAL A 26 5.56 -20.84 17.72
N PRO A 27 6.69 -21.53 17.99
CA PRO A 27 7.02 -22.04 19.31
C PRO A 27 7.02 -20.96 20.40
N LYS A 28 6.55 -21.29 21.60
CA LYS A 28 6.48 -20.33 22.73
C LYS A 28 7.80 -19.65 23.05
N ILE A 29 8.92 -20.35 22.86
CA ILE A 29 10.27 -19.82 23.09
C ILE A 29 10.59 -18.66 22.14
N ILE A 30 10.06 -18.68 20.90
CA ILE A 30 10.24 -17.62 19.91
C ILE A 30 9.23 -16.50 20.16
N LYS A 31 7.96 -16.84 20.49
CA LYS A 31 6.90 -15.84 20.74
C LYS A 31 7.26 -14.81 21.82
N LYS A 32 8.00 -15.22 22.83
CA LYS A 32 8.43 -14.30 23.91
C LYS A 32 9.44 -13.22 23.47
N HIS A 33 9.98 -13.34 22.27
CA HIS A 33 10.83 -12.31 21.65
C HIS A 33 10.05 -11.33 20.79
N TYR A 34 8.74 -11.53 20.61
CA TYR A 34 7.90 -10.57 19.92
C TYR A 34 7.56 -9.40 20.84
N THR A 35 7.61 -8.21 20.32
CA THR A 35 7.28 -6.98 21.07
C THR A 35 5.80 -6.86 21.40
N ALA A 36 4.93 -7.52 20.61
CA ALA A 36 3.49 -7.48 20.77
C ALA A 36 2.90 -8.90 20.77
N PRO A 37 1.94 -9.21 21.67
CA PRO A 37 1.22 -10.48 21.68
C PRO A 37 0.20 -10.55 20.53
N ALA A 38 -0.23 -11.78 20.20
CA ALA A 38 -1.14 -12.03 19.08
C ALA A 38 -2.52 -11.35 19.24
N CYS A 39 -3.00 -11.14 20.47
CA CYS A 39 -4.29 -10.51 20.75
C CYS A 39 -4.39 -9.08 20.16
N VAL A 40 -3.28 -8.37 19.96
CA VAL A 40 -3.28 -7.06 19.30
C VAL A 40 -3.90 -7.13 17.89
N MET A 41 -3.74 -8.26 17.20
CA MET A 41 -4.31 -8.46 15.86
C MET A 41 -5.84 -8.60 15.89
N SER A 42 -6.43 -8.82 17.06
CA SER A 42 -7.90 -8.89 17.25
C SER A 42 -8.53 -7.51 17.44
N ILE A 43 -7.75 -6.44 17.55
CA ILE A 43 -8.27 -5.07 17.55
C ILE A 43 -8.79 -4.75 16.14
N ASP A 44 -10.09 -4.46 16.03
CA ASP A 44 -10.75 -4.22 14.76
C ASP A 44 -10.36 -2.86 14.14
N ASP A 45 -10.33 -1.82 14.97
CA ASP A 45 -9.91 -0.50 14.53
C ASP A 45 -8.42 -0.46 14.19
N TYR A 46 -8.09 -0.05 12.96
CA TYR A 46 -6.72 -0.03 12.48
C TYR A 46 -5.85 1.02 13.18
N ALA A 47 -6.41 2.17 13.53
CA ALA A 47 -5.67 3.23 14.22
C ALA A 47 -5.32 2.76 15.65
N ALA A 48 -6.29 2.19 16.37
CA ALA A 48 -6.08 1.59 17.68
C ALA A 48 -5.04 0.47 17.67
N ARG A 49 -5.11 -0.40 16.65
CA ARG A 49 -4.15 -1.50 16.48
C ARG A 49 -2.74 -0.99 16.20
N ASN A 50 -2.58 -0.04 15.30
CA ASN A 50 -1.27 0.54 14.97
C ASN A 50 -0.67 1.28 16.15
N TYR A 51 -1.48 2.05 16.89
CA TYR A 51 -1.08 2.69 18.13
C TYR A 51 -0.56 1.65 19.14
N THR A 52 -1.34 0.61 19.38
CA THR A 52 -1.00 -0.45 20.34
C THR A 52 0.30 -1.16 19.94
N LEU A 53 0.47 -1.49 18.64
CA LEU A 53 1.71 -2.11 18.14
C LEU A 53 2.92 -1.23 18.38
N MET A 54 2.85 0.05 18.04
CA MET A 54 3.97 0.98 18.20
C MET A 54 4.26 1.24 19.67
N ARG A 55 3.23 1.47 20.49
CA ARG A 55 3.38 1.67 21.93
C ARG A 55 4.09 0.48 22.59
N LEU A 56 3.69 -0.76 22.25
CA LEU A 56 4.32 -1.97 22.75
C LEU A 56 5.75 -2.16 22.24
N ALA A 57 6.03 -1.83 21.00
CA ALA A 57 7.35 -1.97 20.41
C ALA A 57 8.34 -0.92 20.94
N MET A 58 7.92 0.32 21.13
CA MET A 58 8.77 1.42 21.58
C MET A 58 9.24 1.31 23.03
N GLN A 59 8.53 0.53 23.88
CA GLN A 59 8.99 0.28 25.24
C GLN A 59 10.30 -0.52 25.29
N TYR A 60 10.65 -1.25 24.21
CA TYR A 60 11.90 -2.00 24.09
C TYR A 60 12.94 -1.18 23.32
N ARG A 61 14.14 -1.10 23.86
CA ARG A 61 15.28 -0.45 23.21
C ARG A 61 16.05 -1.41 22.32
N ASP A 62 15.99 -2.68 22.63
CA ASP A 62 16.78 -3.79 22.06
C ASP A 62 16.06 -4.52 20.92
N VAL A 63 15.15 -3.84 20.22
CA VAL A 63 14.57 -4.37 18.99
C VAL A 63 15.65 -4.53 17.94
N THR A 64 15.83 -5.76 17.45
CA THR A 64 16.87 -6.11 16.46
C THR A 64 16.31 -6.43 15.08
N LEU A 65 15.03 -6.78 15.01
CA LEU A 65 14.35 -7.17 13.77
C LEU A 65 13.00 -6.46 13.66
N TRP A 66 12.74 -5.86 12.52
CA TRP A 66 11.40 -5.46 12.11
C TRP A 66 11.03 -6.18 10.81
N ALA A 67 10.01 -7.03 10.85
CA ALA A 67 9.54 -7.78 9.69
C ALA A 67 8.06 -7.50 9.40
N THR A 68 7.75 -7.16 8.16
CA THR A 68 6.38 -7.03 7.66
C THR A 68 6.34 -7.29 6.16
N ALA A 69 5.32 -7.96 5.66
CA ALA A 69 5.23 -8.24 4.24
C ALA A 69 5.07 -6.95 3.41
N ASN A 70 4.13 -6.08 3.81
CA ASN A 70 3.85 -4.88 3.04
C ASN A 70 4.59 -3.66 3.63
N PRO A 71 5.46 -2.99 2.87
CA PRO A 71 6.18 -1.79 3.34
C PRO A 71 5.25 -0.60 3.65
N SER A 72 4.03 -0.54 3.10
CA SER A 72 3.05 0.47 3.50
C SER A 72 2.67 0.39 4.98
N THR A 73 2.77 -0.79 5.59
CA THR A 73 2.56 -0.97 7.03
C THR A 73 3.59 -0.21 7.85
N ILE A 74 4.84 -0.15 7.40
CA ILE A 74 5.90 0.64 8.06
C ILE A 74 5.51 2.11 8.07
N LEU A 75 5.08 2.65 6.92
CA LEU A 75 4.62 4.04 6.82
C LEU A 75 3.49 4.36 7.78
N GLU A 76 2.47 3.49 7.83
CA GLU A 76 1.32 3.70 8.70
C GLU A 76 1.71 3.65 10.19
N LEU A 77 2.60 2.75 10.56
CA LEU A 77 3.10 2.67 11.93
C LEU A 77 3.93 3.91 12.31
N LEU A 78 4.81 4.37 11.41
CA LEU A 78 5.61 5.58 11.61
C LEU A 78 4.74 6.85 11.64
N ARG A 79 3.70 6.91 10.79
CA ARG A 79 2.72 7.99 10.83
C ARG A 79 1.97 8.00 12.17
N THR A 80 1.45 6.86 12.60
CA THR A 80 0.75 6.72 13.88
C THR A 80 1.63 7.12 15.06
N LEU A 81 2.92 6.74 15.01
CA LEU A 81 3.90 7.18 16.01
C LEU A 81 4.00 8.70 16.07
N ASN A 82 4.26 9.34 14.93
CA ASN A 82 4.49 10.79 14.89
C ASN A 82 3.26 11.60 15.27
N GLU A 83 2.06 11.12 14.92
CA GLU A 83 0.79 11.76 15.28
C GLU A 83 0.45 11.64 16.78
N ASN A 84 1.00 10.64 17.49
CA ASN A 84 0.63 10.34 18.88
C ASN A 84 1.85 10.19 19.81
N VAL A 85 2.98 10.78 19.44
CA VAL A 85 4.28 10.52 20.09
C VAL A 85 4.28 10.83 21.59
N GLU A 86 3.73 11.97 22.00
CA GLU A 86 3.69 12.39 23.41
C GLU A 86 2.81 11.44 24.22
N GLU A 87 1.64 11.08 23.70
CA GLU A 87 0.72 10.15 24.36
C GLU A 87 1.33 8.74 24.49
N MET A 88 2.04 8.27 23.47
CA MET A 88 2.75 6.99 23.54
C MET A 88 3.86 7.00 24.59
N ILE A 89 4.62 8.09 24.70
CA ILE A 89 5.66 8.23 25.73
C ILE A 89 5.04 8.23 27.13
N ASP A 90 3.95 8.94 27.31
CA ASP A 90 3.21 8.97 28.57
C ASP A 90 2.66 7.59 28.96
N ASP A 91 2.12 6.86 27.99
CA ASP A 91 1.66 5.48 28.18
C ASP A 91 2.80 4.52 28.55
N ILE A 92 4.00 4.71 27.97
CA ILE A 92 5.19 3.92 28.32
C ILE A 92 5.62 4.25 29.76
N GLU A 93 5.63 5.53 30.14
CA GLU A 93 5.98 5.96 31.49
C GLU A 93 5.09 5.32 32.53
N LYS A 94 3.76 5.34 32.31
CA LYS A 94 2.73 4.88 33.27
C LYS A 94 2.44 3.38 33.18
N GLY A 95 2.90 2.70 32.14
CA GLY A 95 2.53 1.31 31.85
C GLY A 95 1.06 1.14 31.43
N THR A 96 0.51 2.12 30.73
CA THR A 96 -0.89 2.18 30.32
C THR A 96 -1.07 2.05 28.81
N LEU A 97 -2.31 2.07 28.36
CA LEU A 97 -2.71 2.15 26.96
C LEU A 97 -3.83 3.18 26.84
N SER A 98 -3.66 4.16 26.00
CA SER A 98 -4.59 5.29 25.80
C SER A 98 -6.06 4.86 25.70
N TRP A 99 -6.92 5.67 26.31
CA TRP A 99 -8.38 5.53 26.23
C TRP A 99 -8.99 6.26 25.04
N ASN A 100 -8.17 6.99 24.25
CA ASN A 100 -8.63 7.66 23.05
C ASN A 100 -8.90 6.68 21.87
N PHE A 101 -8.50 5.41 22.06
CA PHE A 101 -8.67 4.36 21.06
C PHE A 101 -9.72 3.33 21.50
N ASP A 102 -10.55 2.91 20.54
CA ASP A 102 -11.58 1.89 20.76
C ASP A 102 -10.93 0.50 20.81
N ILE A 103 -10.64 0.07 22.05
CA ILE A 103 -10.05 -1.23 22.36
C ILE A 103 -10.89 -1.86 23.47
N SER A 104 -11.40 -3.06 23.23
CA SER A 104 -12.24 -3.78 24.19
C SER A 104 -11.53 -4.02 25.51
N ASP A 105 -12.28 -4.01 26.62
CA ASP A 105 -11.75 -4.25 27.97
C ASP A 105 -11.03 -5.59 28.06
N TYR A 106 -11.54 -6.63 27.39
CA TYR A 106 -10.90 -7.94 27.33
C TYR A 106 -9.47 -7.86 26.75
N ILE A 107 -9.28 -7.15 25.63
CA ILE A 107 -7.94 -6.99 25.02
C ILE A 107 -7.05 -6.14 25.92
N ARG A 108 -7.58 -5.09 26.56
CA ARG A 108 -6.81 -4.26 27.50
C ARG A 108 -6.33 -5.07 28.68
N GLU A 109 -7.16 -5.96 29.22
CA GLU A 109 -6.79 -6.87 30.32
C GLU A 109 -5.69 -7.85 29.91
N GLU A 110 -5.80 -8.47 28.72
CA GLU A 110 -4.73 -9.32 28.19
C GLU A 110 -3.41 -8.56 28.00
N LEU A 111 -3.47 -7.31 27.51
CA LEU A 111 -2.29 -6.49 27.27
C LEU A 111 -1.63 -6.00 28.56
N HIS A 112 -2.35 -5.92 29.66
CA HIS A 112 -1.81 -5.46 30.95
C HIS A 112 -0.57 -6.24 31.39
N ALA A 113 -0.50 -7.55 31.09
CA ALA A 113 0.65 -8.39 31.36
C ALA A 113 1.93 -8.03 30.57
N TYR A 114 1.80 -7.27 29.49
CA TYR A 114 2.89 -6.86 28.62
C TYR A 114 3.30 -5.39 28.81
N MET A 115 2.63 -4.68 29.70
CA MET A 115 2.84 -3.27 29.95
C MET A 115 3.16 -3.04 31.45
N SER A 116 4.33 -2.52 31.69
CA SER A 116 4.75 -2.08 33.02
C SER A 116 5.27 -0.64 32.95
N PRO A 117 5.17 0.16 34.02
CA PRO A 117 5.73 1.50 34.06
C PRO A 117 7.22 1.51 33.73
N GLN A 118 7.63 2.33 32.78
CA GLN A 118 9.01 2.45 32.33
C GLN A 118 9.46 3.93 32.27
N PRO A 119 9.56 4.63 33.43
CA PRO A 119 9.86 6.05 33.45
C PRO A 119 11.24 6.40 32.83
N LYS A 120 12.23 5.51 32.99
CA LYS A 120 13.56 5.71 32.35
C LYS A 120 13.51 5.65 30.85
N ARG A 121 12.71 4.74 30.29
CA ARG A 121 12.54 4.64 28.84
C ARG A 121 11.77 5.84 28.28
N ALA A 122 10.73 6.25 28.97
CA ALA A 122 9.96 7.45 28.61
C ALA A 122 10.84 8.71 28.61
N GLU A 123 11.69 8.88 29.61
CA GLU A 123 12.63 10.00 29.68
C GLU A 123 13.64 9.97 28.51
N GLU A 124 14.20 8.80 28.18
CA GLU A 124 15.08 8.64 27.01
C GLU A 124 14.36 9.05 25.72
N LEU A 125 13.11 8.61 25.52
CA LEU A 125 12.32 8.94 24.33
C LEU A 125 12.00 10.44 24.25
N ARG A 126 11.69 11.11 25.39
CA ARG A 126 11.49 12.56 25.44
C ARG A 126 12.76 13.33 25.08
N GLN A 127 13.92 12.87 25.57
CA GLN A 127 15.21 13.48 25.22
C GLN A 127 15.47 13.36 23.72
N LEU A 128 15.28 12.18 23.13
CA LEU A 128 15.41 11.95 21.68
C LEU A 128 14.43 12.81 20.86
N LEU A 129 13.20 12.94 21.33
CA LEU A 129 12.19 13.78 20.69
C LEU A 129 12.60 15.26 20.72
N ASN A 130 13.09 15.75 21.86
CA ASN A 130 13.57 17.12 22.01
C ASN A 130 14.82 17.42 21.16
N GLU A 131 15.72 16.44 21.03
CA GLU A 131 16.95 16.57 20.26
C GLU A 131 16.70 16.61 18.74
N HIS A 132 15.79 15.75 18.27
CA HIS A 132 15.59 15.52 16.84
C HIS A 132 14.29 16.11 16.28
N GLY A 133 13.38 16.59 17.13
CA GLY A 133 12.07 17.13 16.74
C GLY A 133 11.05 16.07 16.31
N LYS A 134 11.51 14.84 16.02
CA LYS A 134 10.68 13.67 15.70
C LYS A 134 11.39 12.38 16.12
N LEU A 135 10.61 11.32 16.36
CA LEU A 135 11.17 10.01 16.65
C LEU A 135 11.22 9.15 15.38
N GLU A 136 12.40 8.68 15.05
CA GLU A 136 12.65 7.77 13.94
C GLU A 136 13.31 6.47 14.45
N PRO A 137 13.11 5.32 13.80
CA PRO A 137 13.69 4.04 14.22
C PRO A 137 15.19 4.11 14.52
N LYS A 138 15.97 4.84 13.73
CA LYS A 138 17.41 5.04 13.95
C LYS A 138 17.76 5.72 15.29
N HIS A 139 16.81 6.47 15.88
CA HIS A 139 17.00 7.14 17.16
C HIS A 139 16.63 6.23 18.33
N PHE A 140 15.46 5.59 18.29
CA PHE A 140 14.92 4.86 19.44
C PHE A 140 15.18 3.35 19.43
N TRP A 141 15.63 2.76 18.28
CA TRP A 141 16.06 1.37 18.17
C TRP A 141 17.52 1.25 17.71
N PRO A 142 18.49 1.59 18.56
CA PRO A 142 19.92 1.62 18.18
C PRO A 142 20.48 0.23 17.82
N TRP A 143 19.75 -0.85 18.13
CA TRP A 143 20.13 -2.24 17.87
C TRP A 143 19.36 -2.86 16.70
N LEU A 144 18.60 -2.07 15.96
CA LEU A 144 17.86 -2.58 14.79
C LEU A 144 18.86 -3.00 13.70
N GLN A 145 18.99 -4.30 13.52
CA GLN A 145 19.95 -4.91 12.58
C GLN A 145 19.31 -5.39 11.29
N LEU A 146 18.01 -5.68 11.31
CA LEU A 146 17.31 -6.24 10.15
C LEU A 146 15.94 -5.60 9.97
N LEU A 147 15.73 -5.03 8.81
CA LEU A 147 14.42 -4.68 8.27
C LEU A 147 14.10 -5.64 7.14
N SER A 148 13.04 -6.45 7.28
CA SER A 148 12.63 -7.41 6.26
C SER A 148 11.23 -7.12 5.76
N THR A 149 11.09 -6.86 4.46
CA THR A 149 9.81 -6.57 3.80
C THR A 149 9.91 -6.85 2.30
N TRP A 150 8.80 -6.86 1.60
CA TRP A 150 8.82 -6.90 0.13
C TRP A 150 9.44 -5.61 -0.42
N LYS A 151 10.45 -5.78 -1.27
CA LYS A 151 11.18 -4.69 -1.95
C LYS A 151 10.87 -4.66 -3.46
N CYS A 152 10.28 -5.72 -3.98
CA CYS A 152 10.05 -5.91 -5.42
C CYS A 152 8.66 -5.44 -5.86
N GLY A 153 8.51 -5.22 -7.17
CA GLY A 153 7.27 -4.77 -7.77
C GLY A 153 6.87 -3.37 -7.32
N ASN A 154 5.58 -3.14 -7.12
CA ASN A 154 4.99 -1.83 -6.78
C ASN A 154 5.33 -1.32 -5.37
N THR A 155 5.99 -2.13 -4.56
CA THR A 155 6.28 -1.76 -3.16
C THR A 155 7.37 -0.70 -3.03
N LYS A 156 8.19 -0.51 -4.07
CA LYS A 156 9.28 0.48 -4.10
C LYS A 156 8.81 1.90 -3.79
N ILE A 157 7.63 2.29 -4.25
CA ILE A 157 7.04 3.62 -3.99
C ILE A 157 6.89 3.93 -2.50
N TYR A 158 6.60 2.91 -1.68
CA TYR A 158 6.46 3.10 -0.24
C TYR A 158 7.81 3.22 0.45
N MET A 159 8.83 2.52 -0.07
CA MET A 159 10.16 2.48 0.54
C MET A 159 10.81 3.86 0.57
N GLU A 160 10.78 4.59 -0.53
CA GLU A 160 11.41 5.90 -0.67
C GLU A 160 10.94 6.91 0.39
N LYS A 161 9.74 6.71 0.96
CA LYS A 161 9.13 7.59 1.96
C LYS A 161 9.64 7.39 3.40
N TYR A 162 10.39 6.32 3.67
CA TYR A 162 10.88 6.04 5.02
C TYR A 162 12.36 5.63 5.09
N LEU A 163 13.06 5.51 3.96
CA LEU A 163 14.46 5.05 3.95
C LEU A 163 15.38 5.94 4.79
N ASP A 164 15.16 7.24 4.85
CA ASP A 164 15.92 8.19 5.65
C ASP A 164 15.74 8.04 7.17
N GLN A 165 14.72 7.30 7.60
CA GLN A 165 14.40 7.09 9.02
C GLN A 165 15.18 5.92 9.65
N PHE A 166 15.97 5.20 8.86
CA PHE A 166 16.79 4.07 9.30
C PHE A 166 18.29 4.36 9.17
N ASP A 167 19.11 3.69 9.97
CA ASP A 167 20.56 3.74 9.89
C ASP A 167 21.09 2.55 9.07
N TRP A 168 21.26 2.74 7.78
CA TRP A 168 21.71 1.68 6.86
C TRP A 168 23.16 1.26 7.05
N SER A 169 23.92 1.92 7.90
CA SER A 169 25.25 1.45 8.30
C SER A 169 25.18 0.28 9.30
N LYS A 170 24.02 0.11 9.95
CA LYS A 170 23.77 -0.92 10.98
C LYS A 170 22.61 -1.84 10.63
N THR A 171 21.62 -1.33 9.88
CA THR A 171 20.40 -2.07 9.54
C THR A 171 20.53 -2.69 8.16
N PHE A 172 20.47 -4.00 8.09
CA PHE A 172 20.40 -4.73 6.82
C PHE A 172 18.98 -4.69 6.28
N TYR A 173 18.80 -4.34 5.00
CA TYR A 173 17.49 -4.26 4.36
C TYR A 173 17.28 -5.46 3.45
N GLN A 174 16.51 -6.44 3.91
CA GLN A 174 16.30 -7.71 3.24
C GLN A 174 14.97 -7.75 2.49
N GLU A 175 14.99 -8.27 1.26
CA GLU A 175 13.80 -8.75 0.58
C GLU A 175 13.22 -9.96 1.31
N LEU A 176 11.91 -9.95 1.62
CA LEU A 176 11.25 -11.04 2.33
C LEU A 176 11.19 -12.33 1.51
N GLY A 177 11.17 -12.18 0.18
CA GLY A 177 11.12 -13.27 -0.77
C GLY A 177 9.76 -13.45 -1.44
N TYR A 178 9.71 -14.40 -2.37
CA TYR A 178 8.49 -14.71 -3.11
C TYR A 178 7.56 -15.58 -2.26
N ILE A 179 6.63 -14.94 -1.59
CA ILE A 179 5.65 -15.55 -0.69
C ILE A 179 4.26 -15.10 -1.09
N ALA A 180 3.36 -16.06 -1.27
CA ALA A 180 1.95 -15.83 -1.55
C ALA A 180 1.07 -16.64 -0.58
N THR A 181 -0.23 -16.35 -0.57
CA THR A 181 -1.20 -17.10 0.24
C THR A 181 -1.28 -18.56 -0.22
N GLU A 182 -1.18 -18.77 -1.52
CA GLU A 182 -1.27 -20.06 -2.18
C GLU A 182 -0.08 -20.96 -1.85
N CYS A 183 1.12 -20.38 -1.76
CA CYS A 183 2.32 -21.12 -1.38
C CYS A 183 3.51 -20.21 -1.08
N ARG A 184 4.54 -20.78 -0.47
CA ARG A 184 5.86 -20.16 -0.35
C ARG A 184 6.75 -20.65 -1.48
N PHE A 185 7.06 -19.77 -2.42
CA PHE A 185 7.96 -20.08 -3.52
C PHE A 185 9.42 -20.11 -3.10
N GLY A 186 9.83 -19.14 -2.31
CA GLY A 186 11.21 -18.98 -1.89
C GLY A 186 11.40 -17.81 -0.93
N PHE A 187 12.64 -17.60 -0.50
CA PHE A 187 13.04 -16.44 0.28
C PHE A 187 14.40 -15.90 -0.19
N SER A 188 14.69 -14.66 0.15
CA SER A 188 15.97 -14.02 -0.16
C SER A 188 17.01 -14.39 0.90
N LEU A 189 18.24 -14.69 0.45
CA LEU A 189 19.36 -15.07 1.32
C LEU A 189 20.39 -13.94 1.54
N ASP A 190 20.29 -12.90 0.72
CA ASP A 190 21.27 -11.81 0.68
C ASP A 190 20.59 -10.45 0.51
N ASP A 191 21.35 -9.42 0.16
CA ASP A 191 20.85 -8.06 -0.08
C ASP A 191 20.30 -7.85 -1.49
N THR A 192 20.32 -8.86 -2.35
CA THR A 192 19.65 -8.84 -3.63
C THR A 192 18.13 -8.89 -3.44
N ASN A 193 17.39 -8.59 -4.49
CA ASN A 193 15.93 -8.74 -4.48
C ASN A 193 15.51 -10.14 -4.96
N GLU A 194 16.45 -11.07 -5.07
CA GLU A 194 16.23 -12.39 -5.63
C GLU A 194 15.82 -13.39 -4.54
N SER A 195 14.89 -14.24 -4.87
CA SER A 195 14.44 -15.34 -4.02
C SER A 195 14.96 -16.66 -4.55
N VAL A 196 15.55 -17.46 -3.69
CA VAL A 196 15.88 -18.85 -3.97
C VAL A 196 14.61 -19.67 -3.88
N LEU A 197 14.22 -20.36 -4.96
CA LEU A 197 13.02 -21.18 -5.01
C LEU A 197 13.18 -22.45 -4.16
N PHE A 198 12.06 -22.98 -3.64
CA PHE A 198 12.00 -24.22 -2.84
C PHE A 198 11.50 -25.40 -3.66
N PRO A 199 12.35 -26.07 -4.46
CA PRO A 199 11.90 -27.06 -5.43
C PRO A 199 11.27 -28.32 -4.81
N HIS A 200 11.43 -28.54 -3.50
CA HIS A 200 10.96 -29.73 -2.79
C HIS A 200 9.63 -29.54 -2.05
N PHE A 201 9.10 -28.30 -1.97
CA PHE A 201 7.84 -28.06 -1.26
C PHE A 201 6.62 -28.20 -2.17
N HIS A 202 6.73 -27.76 -3.42
CA HIS A 202 5.65 -27.76 -4.38
C HIS A 202 6.18 -28.08 -5.76
N TYR A 203 5.27 -28.43 -6.67
CA TYR A 203 5.60 -28.61 -8.08
C TYR A 203 5.37 -27.30 -8.82
N TYR A 204 6.42 -26.75 -9.39
CA TYR A 204 6.40 -25.46 -10.09
C TYR A 204 6.52 -25.66 -11.59
N GLU A 205 5.72 -24.93 -12.33
CA GLU A 205 5.78 -24.82 -13.77
C GLU A 205 5.81 -23.33 -14.15
N PHE A 206 6.41 -23.03 -15.28
CA PHE A 206 6.59 -21.67 -15.73
C PHE A 206 6.26 -21.54 -17.21
N VAL A 207 5.64 -20.41 -17.60
CA VAL A 207 5.37 -20.09 -18.99
C VAL A 207 6.13 -18.81 -19.32
N GLU A 208 6.98 -18.86 -20.35
CA GLU A 208 7.72 -17.66 -20.78
C GLU A 208 6.75 -16.52 -21.17
N GLU A 209 7.08 -15.29 -20.80
CA GLU A 209 6.23 -14.11 -21.01
C GLU A 209 5.78 -14.00 -22.48
N SER A 210 6.67 -14.31 -23.44
CA SER A 210 6.39 -14.30 -24.87
C SER A 210 5.32 -15.30 -25.32
N GLU A 211 4.96 -16.26 -24.47
CA GLU A 211 3.99 -17.32 -24.75
C GLU A 211 2.64 -17.12 -24.05
N LEU A 212 2.48 -16.11 -23.22
CA LEU A 212 1.28 -15.92 -22.40
C LEU A 212 0.00 -15.76 -23.23
N ASP A 213 0.09 -15.18 -24.42
CA ASP A 213 -1.06 -14.98 -25.31
C ASP A 213 -1.30 -16.14 -26.28
N LYS A 214 -0.41 -17.15 -26.28
CA LYS A 214 -0.58 -18.31 -27.18
C LYS A 214 -1.70 -19.22 -26.69
N PRO A 215 -2.51 -19.81 -27.60
CA PRO A 215 -3.58 -20.76 -27.25
C PRO A 215 -3.02 -22.04 -26.59
N HIS A 216 -1.81 -22.46 -26.98
CA HIS A 216 -1.09 -23.59 -26.40
C HIS A 216 0.20 -23.06 -25.77
N LYS A 217 0.26 -23.14 -24.43
CA LYS A 217 1.42 -22.69 -23.66
C LYS A 217 2.39 -23.85 -23.43
N HIS A 218 3.68 -23.57 -23.57
CA HIS A 218 4.73 -24.53 -23.18
C HIS A 218 5.08 -24.30 -21.71
N PHE A 219 4.88 -25.33 -20.88
CA PHE A 219 5.17 -25.29 -19.46
C PHE A 219 6.59 -25.82 -19.21
N LEU A 220 7.43 -24.96 -18.70
CA LEU A 220 8.82 -25.23 -18.36
C LEU A 220 8.94 -25.66 -16.90
N GLN A 221 9.93 -26.51 -16.64
CA GLN A 221 10.33 -26.89 -15.30
C GLN A 221 11.31 -25.89 -14.72
N ILE A 222 11.51 -25.90 -13.40
CA ILE A 222 12.39 -24.99 -12.69
C ILE A 222 13.82 -24.99 -13.23
N TYR A 223 14.35 -26.11 -13.66
CA TYR A 223 15.72 -26.27 -14.19
C TYR A 223 15.86 -25.79 -15.64
N GLU A 224 14.77 -25.50 -16.33
CA GLU A 224 14.75 -24.99 -17.71
C GLU A 224 14.71 -23.45 -17.77
N LEU A 225 14.64 -22.81 -16.62
CA LEU A 225 14.58 -21.34 -16.54
C LEU A 225 15.93 -20.73 -16.91
N GLU A 226 15.89 -19.70 -17.74
CA GLU A 226 17.06 -18.99 -18.24
C GLU A 226 17.21 -17.61 -17.59
N ARG A 227 18.43 -17.24 -17.23
CA ARG A 227 18.75 -15.93 -16.66
C ARG A 227 18.33 -14.78 -17.57
N GLY A 228 17.73 -13.75 -16.98
CA GLY A 228 17.27 -12.53 -17.67
C GLY A 228 15.95 -12.69 -18.42
N LYS A 229 15.37 -13.90 -18.44
CA LYS A 229 14.04 -14.11 -19.00
C LYS A 229 12.97 -14.00 -17.93
N ARG A 230 11.75 -13.69 -18.38
CA ARG A 230 10.54 -13.52 -17.57
C ARG A 230 9.55 -14.64 -17.81
N TYR A 231 8.94 -15.07 -16.72
CA TYR A 231 8.04 -16.21 -16.71
C TYR A 231 6.83 -15.94 -15.82
N CYS A 232 5.66 -16.39 -16.26
CA CYS A 232 4.50 -16.50 -15.41
C CYS A 232 4.60 -17.79 -14.60
N ALA A 233 4.42 -17.70 -13.29
CA ALA A 233 4.53 -18.83 -12.38
C ALA A 233 3.22 -19.58 -12.22
N TYR A 234 3.29 -20.90 -12.23
CA TYR A 234 2.20 -21.84 -11.94
C TYR A 234 2.63 -22.77 -10.82
N VAL A 235 1.69 -23.20 -9.99
CA VAL A 235 1.99 -24.08 -8.86
C VAL A 235 0.98 -25.19 -8.69
N THR A 236 1.48 -26.39 -8.35
CA THR A 236 0.69 -27.50 -7.84
C THR A 236 1.09 -27.75 -6.40
N THR A 237 0.12 -27.70 -5.47
CA THR A 237 0.35 -27.77 -4.02
C THR A 237 -0.32 -28.97 -3.38
N TYR A 238 0.15 -29.38 -2.20
CA TYR A 238 -0.49 -30.40 -1.38
C TYR A 238 -1.88 -29.99 -0.87
N SER A 239 -2.17 -28.66 -0.84
CA SER A 239 -3.49 -28.15 -0.46
C SER A 239 -4.56 -28.27 -1.54
N GLY A 240 -4.23 -28.88 -2.69
CA GLY A 240 -5.19 -29.20 -3.75
C GLY A 240 -5.26 -28.19 -4.89
N LEU A 241 -4.32 -27.27 -5.00
CA LEU A 241 -4.16 -26.46 -6.21
C LEU A 241 -3.43 -27.27 -7.28
N PHE A 242 -4.00 -27.38 -8.48
CA PHE A 242 -3.40 -28.07 -9.60
C PHE A 242 -3.13 -27.12 -10.74
N ARG A 243 -1.86 -26.95 -11.11
CA ARG A 243 -1.37 -26.02 -12.15
C ARG A 243 -2.05 -24.66 -12.04
N TYR A 244 -2.13 -24.17 -10.78
CA TYR A 244 -2.79 -22.91 -10.48
C TYR A 244 -1.95 -21.75 -11.03
N ASN A 245 -2.56 -20.90 -11.84
CA ASN A 245 -1.91 -19.73 -12.38
C ASN A 245 -1.81 -18.67 -11.28
N MET A 246 -0.58 -18.37 -10.85
CA MET A 246 -0.32 -17.32 -9.85
C MET A 246 -0.57 -15.92 -10.38
N ASN A 247 -0.60 -15.78 -11.72
CA ASN A 247 -0.68 -14.49 -12.38
C ASN A 247 0.47 -13.54 -11.95
N ASP A 248 1.58 -14.12 -11.54
CA ASP A 248 2.80 -13.44 -11.14
C ASP A 248 3.85 -13.58 -12.24
N LEU A 249 4.38 -12.44 -12.70
CA LEU A 249 5.52 -12.38 -13.59
C LEU A 249 6.78 -12.28 -12.75
N VAL A 250 7.68 -13.24 -12.92
CA VAL A 250 8.98 -13.27 -12.25
C VAL A 250 10.09 -13.21 -13.30
N GLU A 251 11.21 -12.59 -12.95
CA GLU A 251 12.43 -12.58 -13.76
C GLU A 251 13.52 -13.42 -13.08
N VAL A 252 14.24 -14.20 -13.86
CA VAL A 252 15.35 -15.03 -13.37
C VAL A 252 16.61 -14.18 -13.29
N GLY A 253 17.11 -13.97 -12.09
CA GLY A 253 18.33 -13.18 -11.85
C GLY A 253 19.61 -13.99 -11.93
N GLY A 254 19.66 -15.12 -11.22
CA GLY A 254 20.86 -15.94 -11.13
C GLY A 254 20.57 -17.37 -10.71
N LYS A 255 21.49 -17.95 -9.97
CA LYS A 255 21.36 -19.28 -9.37
C LYS A 255 21.98 -19.30 -7.97
N PHE A 256 21.33 -20.04 -7.09
CA PHE A 256 21.90 -20.49 -5.83
C PHE A 256 22.19 -21.99 -5.97
N TYR A 257 23.46 -22.37 -6.08
CA TYR A 257 23.89 -23.67 -6.60
C TYR A 257 23.26 -23.90 -7.99
N ASP A 258 22.43 -24.94 -8.15
CA ASP A 258 21.74 -25.25 -9.40
C ASP A 258 20.31 -24.72 -9.47
N THR A 259 19.79 -24.17 -8.35
CA THR A 259 18.42 -23.63 -8.28
C THR A 259 18.40 -22.19 -8.80
N PRO A 260 17.56 -21.87 -9.80
CA PRO A 260 17.37 -20.49 -10.23
C PRO A 260 16.86 -19.59 -9.11
N THR A 261 17.35 -18.36 -9.10
CA THR A 261 16.79 -17.30 -8.26
C THR A 261 15.86 -16.42 -9.09
N VAL A 262 14.81 -15.97 -8.46
CA VAL A 262 13.80 -15.14 -9.14
C VAL A 262 13.45 -13.92 -8.32
N HIS A 263 13.09 -12.83 -8.97
CA HIS A 263 12.44 -11.71 -8.32
C HIS A 263 11.09 -11.40 -8.98
N MET A 264 10.16 -10.89 -8.18
CA MET A 264 8.85 -10.47 -8.63
C MET A 264 8.98 -9.21 -9.47
N VAL A 265 8.46 -9.22 -10.69
CA VAL A 265 8.42 -8.05 -11.57
C VAL A 265 7.07 -7.33 -11.41
N SER A 266 5.98 -8.06 -11.67
CA SER A 266 4.61 -7.52 -11.62
C SER A 266 3.61 -8.65 -11.58
N LYS A 267 2.32 -8.33 -11.47
CA LYS A 267 1.27 -9.26 -11.90
C LYS A 267 1.22 -9.29 -13.44
N VAL A 268 0.91 -10.45 -14.01
CA VAL A 268 0.68 -10.56 -15.46
C VAL A 268 -0.44 -9.59 -15.89
N ASN A 269 -1.47 -9.40 -15.07
CA ASN A 269 -2.51 -8.39 -15.28
C ASN A 269 -2.02 -6.94 -15.02
N GLY A 270 -0.79 -6.72 -14.56
CA GLY A 270 -0.11 -5.41 -14.53
C GLY A 270 0.50 -5.03 -15.88
N ILE A 271 0.31 -5.86 -16.92
CA ILE A 271 0.58 -5.52 -18.31
C ILE A 271 -0.72 -5.02 -18.90
N VAL A 272 -0.70 -3.83 -19.43
CA VAL A 272 -1.82 -3.27 -20.16
C VAL A 272 -1.46 -3.18 -21.62
N SER A 273 -2.36 -3.65 -22.47
CA SER A 273 -2.20 -3.59 -23.93
C SER A 273 -3.54 -3.28 -24.56
N MET A 274 -3.66 -2.16 -25.21
CA MET A 274 -4.85 -1.77 -25.98
C MET A 274 -4.68 -2.02 -27.48
N THR A 275 -3.51 -1.68 -28.00
CA THR A 275 -3.21 -1.74 -29.43
C THR A 275 -1.97 -2.60 -29.72
N GLY A 276 -1.50 -3.38 -28.73
CA GLY A 276 -0.33 -4.25 -28.78
C GLY A 276 0.95 -3.63 -28.20
N GLU A 277 0.84 -2.55 -27.43
CA GLU A 277 1.97 -1.83 -26.84
C GLU A 277 2.61 -2.51 -25.63
N LYS A 278 1.92 -3.42 -24.95
CA LYS A 278 2.38 -4.12 -23.73
C LYS A 278 3.09 -3.17 -22.75
N LEU A 279 2.32 -2.23 -22.21
CA LEU A 279 2.84 -1.30 -21.21
C LEU A 279 2.85 -1.97 -19.82
N TYR A 280 4.01 -1.97 -19.17
CA TYR A 280 4.22 -2.54 -17.86
C TYR A 280 4.08 -1.48 -16.79
N GLU A 281 3.48 -1.85 -15.67
CA GLU A 281 3.34 -0.96 -14.51
C GLU A 281 4.69 -0.37 -14.03
N PRO A 282 5.81 -1.13 -13.91
CA PRO A 282 7.10 -0.53 -13.59
C PRO A 282 7.58 0.53 -14.57
N GLN A 283 7.27 0.38 -15.86
CA GLN A 283 7.62 1.40 -16.87
C GLN A 283 6.83 2.69 -16.65
N PHE A 284 5.55 2.57 -16.33
CA PHE A 284 4.72 3.73 -16.00
C PHE A 284 5.23 4.46 -14.75
N ILE A 285 5.58 3.72 -13.70
CA ILE A 285 6.16 4.26 -12.47
C ILE A 285 7.47 5.02 -12.76
N ASP A 286 8.37 4.40 -13.53
CA ASP A 286 9.66 4.99 -13.89
C ASP A 286 9.49 6.27 -14.71
N ALA A 287 8.55 6.26 -15.65
CA ALA A 287 8.24 7.44 -16.46
C ALA A 287 7.69 8.61 -15.63
N VAL A 288 6.82 8.34 -14.65
CA VAL A 288 6.30 9.36 -13.73
C VAL A 288 7.43 9.92 -12.87
N HIS A 289 8.29 9.08 -12.28
CA HIS A 289 9.41 9.56 -11.47
C HIS A 289 10.41 10.40 -12.29
N LYS A 290 10.68 10.02 -13.53
CA LYS A 290 11.52 10.84 -14.42
C LYS A 290 10.88 12.19 -14.77
N ALA A 291 9.55 12.22 -14.92
CA ALA A 291 8.84 13.47 -15.13
C ALA A 291 8.89 14.36 -13.87
N GLU A 292 8.76 13.77 -12.67
CA GLU A 292 8.93 14.48 -11.40
C GLU A 292 10.32 15.15 -11.27
N GLU A 293 11.37 14.44 -11.68
CA GLU A 293 12.73 14.96 -11.65
C GLU A 293 12.93 16.09 -12.65
N LEU A 294 12.43 15.93 -13.89
CA LEU A 294 12.63 16.90 -14.96
C LEU A 294 11.86 18.20 -14.79
N MET A 295 10.68 18.12 -14.18
CA MET A 295 9.80 19.28 -13.99
C MET A 295 9.88 19.86 -12.57
N GLU A 296 10.63 19.21 -11.66
CA GLU A 296 10.71 19.54 -10.23
C GLU A 296 9.32 19.53 -9.55
N ILE A 297 8.39 18.72 -10.08
CA ILE A 297 7.04 18.52 -9.56
C ILE A 297 7.00 17.17 -8.87
N LYS A 298 6.34 17.08 -7.71
CA LYS A 298 6.20 15.83 -6.97
C LYS A 298 4.74 15.39 -6.86
N THR A 299 4.52 14.08 -7.02
CA THR A 299 3.22 13.45 -6.80
C THR A 299 3.16 12.78 -5.42
N LYS A 300 2.02 12.90 -4.74
CA LYS A 300 1.70 12.10 -3.54
C LYS A 300 1.19 10.71 -3.94
N PHE A 301 0.45 10.66 -5.04
CA PHE A 301 -0.14 9.45 -5.58
C PHE A 301 -0.40 9.60 -7.08
N PHE A 302 -0.31 8.52 -7.82
CA PHE A 302 -0.67 8.47 -9.23
C PHE A 302 -1.19 7.09 -9.64
N VAL A 303 -1.98 7.05 -10.71
CA VAL A 303 -2.50 5.81 -11.29
C VAL A 303 -2.84 6.00 -12.76
N GLY A 304 -2.60 4.97 -13.57
CA GLY A 304 -2.93 4.94 -14.99
C GLY A 304 -4.03 3.95 -15.31
N PHE A 305 -4.99 4.35 -16.13
CA PHE A 305 -6.04 3.49 -16.67
C PHE A 305 -5.99 3.48 -18.18
N ALA A 306 -6.08 2.29 -18.76
CA ALA A 306 -6.27 2.12 -20.19
C ALA A 306 -7.75 2.15 -20.54
N ASP A 307 -8.12 3.03 -21.46
CA ASP A 307 -9.44 3.04 -22.08
C ASP A 307 -9.35 2.45 -23.49
N ILE A 308 -9.75 1.19 -23.62
CA ILE A 308 -9.73 0.48 -24.92
C ILE A 308 -10.63 1.15 -25.93
N ARG A 309 -11.78 1.70 -25.53
CA ARG A 309 -12.74 2.30 -26.44
C ARG A 309 -12.19 3.54 -27.10
N GLU A 310 -11.44 4.32 -26.34
CA GLU A 310 -10.79 5.53 -26.82
C GLU A 310 -9.38 5.28 -27.37
N SER A 311 -8.80 4.10 -27.14
CA SER A 311 -7.37 3.80 -27.37
C SER A 311 -6.46 4.86 -26.75
N LYS A 312 -6.71 5.15 -25.48
CA LYS A 312 -6.07 6.22 -24.72
C LYS A 312 -5.80 5.77 -23.28
N TYR A 313 -4.71 6.26 -22.71
CA TYR A 313 -4.46 6.19 -21.28
C TYR A 313 -5.02 7.42 -20.57
N HIS A 314 -5.57 7.22 -19.39
CA HIS A 314 -5.96 8.27 -18.45
C HIS A 314 -5.02 8.19 -17.27
N PHE A 315 -4.25 9.24 -17.00
CA PHE A 315 -3.30 9.33 -15.89
C PHE A 315 -3.84 10.28 -14.84
N TYR A 316 -3.99 9.80 -13.62
CA TYR A 316 -4.53 10.53 -12.47
C TYR A 316 -3.40 10.82 -11.51
N TYR A 317 -3.28 12.07 -11.07
CA TYR A 317 -2.21 12.55 -10.19
C TYR A 317 -2.77 13.29 -8.98
N GLU A 318 -2.31 12.95 -7.79
CA GLU A 318 -2.38 13.78 -6.60
C GLU A 318 -1.01 14.43 -6.43
N PHE A 319 -0.91 15.71 -6.73
CA PHE A 319 0.34 16.46 -6.59
C PHE A 319 0.60 16.86 -5.14
N VAL A 320 1.88 17.07 -4.80
CA VAL A 320 2.29 17.61 -3.49
C VAL A 320 1.88 19.07 -3.38
N ASP A 321 2.09 19.86 -4.46
CA ASP A 321 1.59 21.21 -4.57
C ASP A 321 0.13 21.18 -5.05
N GLU A 322 -0.77 21.62 -4.18
CA GLU A 322 -2.22 21.65 -4.46
C GLU A 322 -2.62 22.76 -5.43
N ASN A 323 -1.70 23.68 -5.80
CA ASN A 323 -1.96 24.76 -6.76
C ASN A 323 -1.64 24.38 -8.20
N ILE A 324 -1.15 23.20 -8.47
CA ILE A 324 -0.95 22.72 -9.85
C ILE A 324 -2.26 22.83 -10.61
N ASP A 325 -2.24 23.55 -11.73
CA ASP A 325 -3.38 23.70 -12.64
C ASP A 325 -3.40 22.60 -13.71
N GLN A 326 -4.47 22.55 -14.48
CA GLN A 326 -4.66 21.53 -15.50
C GLN A 326 -3.61 21.65 -16.62
N GLU A 327 -3.21 22.85 -16.99
CA GLU A 327 -2.19 23.09 -18.02
C GLU A 327 -0.84 22.50 -17.61
N THR A 328 -0.42 22.71 -16.38
CA THR A 328 0.81 22.11 -15.80
C THR A 328 0.70 20.59 -15.71
N ALA A 329 -0.46 20.04 -15.34
CA ALA A 329 -0.69 18.60 -15.30
C ALA A 329 -0.67 17.96 -16.70
N ASP A 330 -1.18 18.65 -17.69
CA ASP A 330 -1.13 18.21 -19.10
C ASP A 330 0.33 18.21 -19.61
N GLU A 331 1.12 19.25 -19.30
CA GLU A 331 2.56 19.26 -19.64
C GLU A 331 3.32 18.16 -18.90
N PHE A 332 3.03 17.91 -17.63
CA PHE A 332 3.60 16.79 -16.89
C PHE A 332 3.28 15.47 -17.58
N THR A 333 2.05 15.28 -18.02
CA THR A 333 1.62 14.07 -18.73
C THR A 333 2.33 13.91 -20.09
N LYS A 334 2.58 14.99 -20.80
CA LYS A 334 3.38 14.94 -22.04
C LYS A 334 4.83 14.51 -21.77
N VAL A 335 5.40 14.90 -20.64
CA VAL A 335 6.73 14.41 -20.23
C VAL A 335 6.67 12.93 -19.92
N VAL A 336 5.68 12.47 -19.15
CA VAL A 336 5.45 11.04 -18.87
C VAL A 336 5.30 10.23 -20.17
N ASP A 337 4.46 10.68 -21.09
CA ASP A 337 4.24 10.05 -22.39
C ASP A 337 5.55 9.90 -23.18
N ARG A 338 6.37 10.97 -23.22
CA ARG A 338 7.67 10.95 -23.88
C ARG A 338 8.62 9.95 -23.23
N LYS A 339 8.64 9.87 -21.90
CA LYS A 339 9.46 8.89 -21.19
C LYS A 339 8.98 7.46 -21.42
N LEU A 340 7.68 7.23 -21.51
CA LEU A 340 7.12 5.93 -21.91
C LEU A 340 7.56 5.53 -23.32
N GLN A 341 7.57 6.46 -24.26
CA GLN A 341 8.06 6.22 -25.64
C GLN A 341 9.56 5.88 -25.64
N GLU A 342 10.37 6.52 -24.78
CA GLU A 342 11.82 6.25 -24.68
C GLU A 342 12.12 4.83 -24.14
N ILE A 343 11.31 4.31 -23.20
CA ILE A 343 11.58 3.04 -22.51
C ILE A 343 10.79 1.84 -23.07
N ASN A 344 9.80 2.08 -23.94
CA ASN A 344 8.97 1.04 -24.52
C ASN A 344 8.77 1.27 -26.02
N ASN A 345 9.53 0.54 -26.83
CA ASN A 345 9.50 0.65 -28.29
C ASN A 345 8.12 0.31 -28.89
N GLU A 346 7.36 -0.62 -28.26
CA GLU A 346 6.01 -0.94 -28.74
C GLU A 346 5.05 0.22 -28.46
N TYR A 347 5.14 0.83 -27.29
CA TYR A 347 4.37 2.03 -26.93
C TYR A 347 4.69 3.17 -27.90
N GLU A 348 5.98 3.48 -28.14
CA GLU A 348 6.44 4.48 -29.11
C GLU A 348 5.86 4.23 -30.50
N SER A 349 5.99 3.00 -31.02
CA SER A 349 5.46 2.62 -32.35
C SER A 349 3.94 2.82 -32.47
N LYS A 350 3.17 2.56 -31.37
CA LYS A 350 1.71 2.79 -31.40
C LYS A 350 1.35 4.27 -31.30
N ARG A 351 2.12 5.06 -30.54
CA ARG A 351 1.99 6.52 -30.49
C ARG A 351 2.31 7.14 -31.85
N ALA A 352 3.45 6.79 -32.45
CA ALA A 352 3.89 7.28 -33.78
C ALA A 352 2.91 6.93 -34.89
N SER A 353 2.25 5.77 -34.81
CA SER A 353 1.25 5.33 -35.81
C SER A 353 -0.17 5.82 -35.53
N PHE A 354 -0.40 6.68 -34.51
CA PHE A 354 -1.70 7.20 -34.10
C PHE A 354 -2.73 6.13 -33.71
N ARG A 355 -2.32 4.87 -33.55
CA ARG A 355 -3.16 3.79 -33.01
C ARG A 355 -3.42 3.97 -31.52
N LEU A 356 -2.45 4.53 -30.81
CA LEU A 356 -2.57 4.94 -29.42
C LEU A 356 -2.60 6.47 -29.36
N LYS A 357 -3.67 7.03 -28.81
CA LYS A 357 -3.84 8.48 -28.65
C LYS A 357 -2.98 9.01 -27.52
N GLU A 358 -2.83 10.33 -27.46
CA GLU A 358 -2.16 11.01 -26.33
C GLU A 358 -2.87 10.70 -25.02
N PRO A 359 -2.11 10.43 -23.96
CA PRO A 359 -2.70 10.23 -22.64
C PRO A 359 -3.32 11.52 -22.13
N GLN A 360 -4.30 11.38 -21.26
CA GLN A 360 -5.02 12.49 -20.65
C GLN A 360 -4.69 12.60 -19.17
N ALA A 361 -4.40 13.82 -18.71
CA ALA A 361 -4.17 14.14 -17.31
C ALA A 361 -5.47 14.36 -16.54
N HIS A 362 -5.50 13.90 -15.31
CA HIS A 362 -6.56 14.15 -14.33
C HIS A 362 -5.94 14.52 -12.99
N ILE A 363 -6.35 15.64 -12.40
CA ILE A 363 -5.86 16.06 -11.09
C ILE A 363 -6.81 15.53 -10.02
N LEU A 364 -6.25 14.85 -9.02
CA LEU A 364 -7.00 14.27 -7.92
C LEU A 364 -7.07 15.24 -6.72
N LEU A 365 -8.15 15.14 -5.95
CA LEU A 365 -8.26 15.79 -4.65
C LEU A 365 -7.28 15.17 -3.64
N SER A 366 -6.90 15.93 -2.65
CA SER A 366 -6.03 15.47 -1.55
C SER A 366 -6.55 14.19 -0.87
N ASN A 367 -5.62 13.30 -0.53
CA ASN A 367 -5.88 11.97 0.04
C ASN A 367 -6.65 11.03 -0.92
N ALA A 368 -6.40 11.13 -2.21
CA ALA A 368 -7.09 10.35 -3.24
C ALA A 368 -7.02 8.84 -2.99
N TYR A 369 -5.85 8.31 -2.66
CA TYR A 369 -5.71 6.87 -2.37
C TYR A 369 -6.57 6.42 -1.18
N ALA A 370 -6.59 7.19 -0.09
CA ALA A 370 -7.41 6.87 1.09
C ALA A 370 -8.90 6.94 0.77
N ARG A 371 -9.33 7.94 -0.01
CA ARG A 371 -10.72 8.08 -0.49
C ARG A 371 -11.13 6.90 -1.37
N PHE A 372 -10.27 6.52 -2.31
CA PHE A 372 -10.49 5.37 -3.18
C PHE A 372 -10.57 4.07 -2.36
N LYS A 373 -9.62 3.84 -1.45
CA LYS A 373 -9.61 2.68 -0.55
C LYS A 373 -10.90 2.60 0.26
N ALA A 374 -11.32 3.70 0.87
CA ALA A 374 -12.58 3.78 1.62
C ALA A 374 -13.82 3.47 0.74
N ALA A 375 -13.84 3.93 -0.51
CA ALA A 375 -14.90 3.59 -1.46
C ALA A 375 -14.92 2.09 -1.79
N CYS A 376 -13.76 1.47 -1.99
CA CYS A 376 -13.67 0.03 -2.24
C CYS A 376 -14.10 -0.80 -1.03
N LEU A 377 -13.72 -0.42 0.19
CA LEU A 377 -14.13 -1.10 1.42
C LEU A 377 -15.65 -1.05 1.61
N ARG A 378 -16.29 0.08 1.30
CA ARG A 378 -17.76 0.19 1.31
C ARG A 378 -18.45 -0.75 0.33
N ASP A 379 -17.78 -1.08 -0.78
CA ASP A 379 -18.27 -2.03 -1.77
C ASP A 379 -17.93 -3.51 -1.42
N GLY A 380 -17.43 -3.76 -0.21
CA GLY A 380 -17.21 -5.11 0.31
C GLY A 380 -15.80 -5.69 0.05
N PHE A 381 -14.83 -4.89 -0.42
CA PHE A 381 -13.44 -5.34 -0.50
C PHE A 381 -12.85 -5.48 0.90
N ARG A 382 -12.08 -6.54 1.13
CA ARG A 382 -11.39 -6.76 2.41
C ARG A 382 -10.08 -5.98 2.45
N ASP A 383 -9.84 -5.22 3.51
CA ASP A 383 -8.67 -4.37 3.64
C ASP A 383 -7.33 -5.13 3.56
N GLY A 384 -7.23 -6.29 4.23
CA GLY A 384 -6.02 -7.12 4.21
C GLY A 384 -5.68 -7.75 2.85
N GLN A 385 -6.59 -7.74 1.89
CA GLN A 385 -6.42 -8.28 0.54
C GLN A 385 -6.41 -7.18 -0.54
N PHE A 386 -6.45 -5.92 -0.13
CA PHE A 386 -6.48 -4.80 -1.04
C PHE A 386 -5.12 -4.64 -1.74
N LYS A 387 -4.98 -5.29 -2.90
CA LYS A 387 -3.86 -5.09 -3.82
C LYS A 387 -4.29 -4.08 -4.87
N PHE A 388 -3.47 -3.05 -5.04
CA PHE A 388 -3.72 -1.98 -5.97
C PHE A 388 -2.58 -1.91 -7.00
N ASN A 389 -2.94 -2.00 -8.26
CA ASN A 389 -2.00 -1.78 -9.36
C ASN A 389 -2.06 -0.31 -9.75
N LEU A 390 -0.91 0.26 -10.05
CA LEU A 390 -0.81 1.66 -10.52
C LEU A 390 -1.07 1.81 -12.02
N LEU A 391 -1.11 0.69 -12.74
CA LEU A 391 -1.49 0.66 -14.15
C LEU A 391 -2.49 -0.47 -14.35
N MET A 392 -3.68 -0.17 -14.86
CA MET A 392 -4.73 -1.16 -15.00
C MET A 392 -5.72 -0.85 -16.14
N GLN A 393 -6.45 -1.88 -16.50
CA GLN A 393 -7.60 -1.82 -17.40
C GLN A 393 -8.84 -2.21 -16.58
N ASP A 394 -9.46 -1.24 -15.92
CA ASP A 394 -10.60 -1.46 -15.02
C ASP A 394 -11.51 -0.24 -15.01
N ASP A 395 -12.56 -0.29 -15.83
CA ASP A 395 -13.53 0.80 -15.96
C ASP A 395 -14.29 1.09 -14.66
N MET A 396 -14.52 0.08 -13.80
CA MET A 396 -15.22 0.31 -12.54
C MET A 396 -14.35 1.08 -11.53
N ARG A 397 -13.06 0.73 -11.46
CA ARG A 397 -12.11 1.45 -10.61
C ARG A 397 -11.85 2.85 -11.14
N ARG A 398 -11.71 3.01 -12.46
CA ARG A 398 -11.56 4.32 -13.08
C ARG A 398 -12.68 5.27 -12.69
N ARG A 399 -13.94 4.85 -12.82
CA ARG A 399 -15.09 5.67 -12.43
C ARG A 399 -15.08 6.14 -10.97
N LYS A 400 -14.43 5.41 -10.07
CA LYS A 400 -14.25 5.85 -8.69
C LYS A 400 -13.22 6.97 -8.59
N PHE A 401 -12.18 6.95 -9.43
CA PHE A 401 -11.21 8.05 -9.53
C PHE A 401 -11.82 9.28 -10.17
N ASP A 402 -12.67 9.14 -11.20
CA ASP A 402 -13.43 10.25 -11.76
C ASP A 402 -14.27 11.01 -10.70
N GLN A 403 -14.75 10.31 -9.68
CA GLN A 403 -15.48 10.93 -8.55
C GLN A 403 -14.58 11.66 -7.53
N ILE A 404 -13.29 11.42 -7.58
CA ILE A 404 -12.27 12.01 -6.69
C ILE A 404 -11.44 13.07 -7.46
N GLU A 405 -11.70 13.21 -8.74
CA GLU A 405 -11.06 14.20 -9.59
C GLU A 405 -11.37 15.62 -9.09
N ARG A 406 -10.36 16.48 -9.07
CA ARG A 406 -10.53 17.89 -8.74
C ARG A 406 -11.27 18.56 -9.88
N GLN A 407 -12.51 18.92 -9.65
CA GLN A 407 -13.27 19.72 -10.60
C GLN A 407 -12.70 21.14 -10.61
N ASP A 408 -12.57 21.73 -11.80
CA ASP A 408 -12.03 23.08 -11.96
C ASP A 408 -12.72 24.07 -11.02
N ARG A 409 -11.95 25.05 -10.51
CA ARG A 409 -12.41 26.13 -9.60
C ARG A 409 -13.73 26.80 -10.02
N PHE A 410 -14.10 26.71 -11.28
CA PHE A 410 -15.35 27.25 -11.79
C PHE A 410 -16.59 26.49 -11.29
N SER A 411 -16.54 25.17 -11.17
CA SER A 411 -17.64 24.39 -10.58
C SER A 411 -17.68 24.55 -9.06
N ASP A 412 -16.53 24.66 -8.38
CA ASP A 412 -16.44 24.94 -6.95
C ASP A 412 -17.03 26.32 -6.64
N MET A 413 -16.73 27.32 -7.46
CA MET A 413 -17.26 28.67 -7.36
C MET A 413 -18.80 28.72 -7.59
N ILE A 414 -19.31 27.88 -8.49
CA ILE A 414 -20.77 27.74 -8.69
C ILE A 414 -21.41 27.06 -7.47
N MET A 415 -20.79 26.06 -6.89
CA MET A 415 -21.28 25.38 -5.69
C MET A 415 -21.26 26.30 -4.47
N GLU A 416 -20.17 27.01 -4.23
CA GLU A 416 -20.09 28.05 -3.17
C GLU A 416 -21.14 29.15 -3.38
N TRP A 417 -21.37 29.57 -4.62
CA TRP A 417 -22.39 30.56 -4.95
C TRP A 417 -23.80 30.01 -4.71
N ALA A 418 -24.06 28.76 -5.08
CA ALA A 418 -25.34 28.08 -4.84
C ALA A 418 -25.63 27.92 -3.33
N ASP A 419 -24.62 27.53 -2.53
CA ASP A 419 -24.72 27.43 -1.07
C ASP A 419 -24.94 28.80 -0.42
N THR A 420 -24.29 29.84 -0.95
CA THR A 420 -24.47 31.22 -0.49
C THR A 420 -25.90 31.68 -0.75
N ILE A 421 -26.49 31.35 -1.91
CA ILE A 421 -27.86 31.67 -2.26
C ILE A 421 -28.85 30.92 -1.34
N ASP A 422 -28.63 29.61 -1.14
CA ASP A 422 -29.51 28.78 -0.28
C ASP A 422 -29.51 29.27 1.17
N THR A 423 -28.33 29.66 1.69
CA THR A 423 -28.18 30.27 3.01
C THR A 423 -28.92 31.60 3.11
N ARG A 424 -28.85 32.46 2.08
CA ARG A 424 -29.63 33.72 2.03
C ARG A 424 -31.14 33.49 1.94
N ILE A 425 -31.59 32.49 1.20
CA ILE A 425 -33.00 32.13 1.09
C ILE A 425 -33.53 31.63 2.44
N LYS A 426 -32.77 30.71 3.10
CA LYS A 426 -33.12 30.21 4.44
C LYS A 426 -33.14 31.32 5.48
N GLY A 427 -32.18 32.24 5.45
CA GLY A 427 -32.18 33.43 6.31
C GLY A 427 -33.40 34.34 6.10
N ARG A 428 -33.80 34.57 4.83
CA ARG A 428 -35.03 35.37 4.52
C ARG A 428 -36.31 34.66 4.94
N GLN A 429 -36.37 33.35 4.82
CA GLN A 429 -37.51 32.55 5.28
C GLN A 429 -37.64 32.60 6.81
N LYS A 430 -36.53 32.48 7.54
CA LYS A 430 -36.49 32.60 9.01
C LYS A 430 -36.92 33.98 9.47
N ALA A 431 -36.41 35.05 8.88
CA ALA A 431 -36.83 36.43 9.21
C ALA A 431 -38.27 36.71 8.89
N ARG A 432 -38.84 36.12 7.82
CA ARG A 432 -40.30 36.20 7.53
C ARG A 432 -41.14 35.46 8.57
N ALA A 433 -40.70 34.30 9.03
CA ALA A 433 -41.36 33.53 10.06
C ALA A 433 -41.37 34.28 11.40
N GLU A 434 -40.26 34.88 11.80
CA GLU A 434 -40.13 35.69 13.02
C GLU A 434 -41.07 36.93 12.97
N ARG A 435 -41.10 37.65 11.87
CA ARG A 435 -42.02 38.80 11.67
C ARG A 435 -43.50 38.39 11.68
N ARG A 436 -43.83 37.16 11.22
CA ARG A 436 -45.18 36.63 11.28
C ARG A 436 -45.59 36.34 12.74
N THR A 437 -44.68 35.75 13.51
CA THR A 437 -44.90 35.46 14.93
C THR A 437 -45.03 36.73 15.76
N GLU A 438 -44.21 37.75 15.51
CA GLU A 438 -44.35 39.06 16.16
C GLU A 438 -45.66 39.77 15.83
N ARG A 439 -46.13 39.70 14.57
CA ARG A 439 -47.42 40.27 14.18
C ARG A 439 -48.59 39.52 14.84
N GLN A 440 -48.51 38.20 15.00
CA GLN A 440 -49.52 37.41 15.71
C GLN A 440 -49.58 37.76 17.21
N ASN A 441 -48.41 37.94 17.84
CA ASN A 441 -48.32 38.31 19.22
C ASN A 441 -48.82 39.75 19.52
N ARG A 442 -48.60 40.69 18.55
CA ARG A 442 -49.16 42.07 18.65
C ARG A 442 -50.69 42.13 18.44
N ARG A 443 -51.31 41.12 17.82
CA ARG A 443 -52.76 41.06 17.64
C ARG A 443 -53.48 40.36 18.81
N LYS A 444 -52.73 39.75 19.72
CA LYS A 444 -53.26 39.07 20.93
C LYS A 444 -53.12 39.92 22.19
N LYS A 445 -52.47 41.09 22.09
CA LYS A 445 -52.50 42.18 23.08
C LYS A 445 -53.45 43.28 22.60
#